data_712c9947d712bb3030a5e690a75d4937
#
_entry.id   712c9947d712bb3030a5e690a75d4937
#
_cell.length_a   1.000
_cell.length_b   1.000
_cell.length_c   1.000
_cell.angle_alpha   90.00
_cell.angle_beta   90.00
_cell.angle_gamma   90.00
#
_symmetry.space_group_name_H-M   'P 1'
#
loop_
_entity.id
_entity.type
_entity.pdbx_description
1 polymer ?
#
loop_
_entity_poly.entity_id
_entity_poly.type
_entity_poly.pdbx_seq_one_letter_code
_entity_poly.pdbx_strand_id
1 'polypeptide(L)'
;KVQREVTLPAPAMEIYKQLKAEMLVSLSPNATVVAVNPAVLSAKCRQVANGAVYVTDEGLAGTETDRRIEYVHQAKVRELAQLFDELGQKPLLVAYEFRHDLKQIRRHMSAAYKLDVPYIGSGSAADETAGAIDSWNAGELPMLLVNPAAAAHGLNLQSGGNHLCWYGMTFNLEHYQQLNARLWRQGQREAVIVHHLLAKDTVDSVVWDAIQMKDATQADLLLGLKRLK
;
A
#
# COMPACT_ATOMS: atom_id res chain seq x y z
N LYS A 1 -1.56 -1.32 16.38
CA LYS A 1 -2.09 -0.90 15.08
C LYS A 1 -2.69 0.49 15.24
N VAL A 2 -2.37 1.42 14.33
CA VAL A 2 -2.84 2.81 14.32
C VAL A 2 -3.55 3.06 12.99
N GLN A 3 -4.77 3.59 13.04
CA GLN A 3 -5.50 4.04 11.84
C GLN A 3 -5.27 5.54 11.67
N ARG A 4 -5.01 5.94 10.43
CA ARG A 4 -4.89 7.34 10.02
C ARG A 4 -5.91 7.59 8.91
N GLU A 5 -6.95 8.32 9.24
CA GLU A 5 -7.99 8.68 8.29
C GLU A 5 -7.48 9.75 7.32
N VAL A 6 -7.69 9.51 6.03
CA VAL A 6 -7.29 10.41 4.94
C VAL A 6 -8.54 10.93 4.25
N THR A 7 -8.78 12.23 4.30
CA THR A 7 -9.89 12.85 3.58
C THR A 7 -9.47 13.10 2.13
N LEU A 8 -10.22 12.54 1.19
CA LEU A 8 -10.01 12.81 -0.23
C LEU A 8 -10.48 14.21 -0.60
N PRO A 9 -9.81 14.93 -1.52
CA PRO A 9 -10.31 16.18 -2.09
C PRO A 9 -11.68 15.97 -2.75
N ALA A 10 -12.55 16.97 -2.69
CA ALA A 10 -13.91 16.87 -3.24
C ALA A 10 -13.97 16.39 -4.71
N PRO A 11 -13.11 16.87 -5.63
CA PRO A 11 -13.10 16.35 -7.01
C PRO A 11 -12.74 14.86 -7.10
N ALA A 12 -11.81 14.40 -6.26
CA ALA A 12 -11.41 12.99 -6.22
C ALA A 12 -12.53 12.10 -5.66
N MET A 13 -13.25 12.58 -4.64
CA MET A 13 -14.40 11.89 -4.07
C MET A 13 -15.56 11.80 -5.07
N GLU A 14 -15.75 12.82 -5.90
CA GLU A 14 -16.76 12.79 -6.96
C GLU A 14 -16.43 11.71 -8.01
N ILE A 15 -15.20 11.68 -8.48
CA ILE A 15 -14.70 10.61 -9.37
C ILE A 15 -14.91 9.22 -8.75
N TYR A 16 -14.60 9.08 -7.46
CA TYR A 16 -14.78 7.83 -6.73
C TYR A 16 -16.25 7.40 -6.67
N LYS A 17 -17.17 8.33 -6.35
CA LYS A 17 -18.61 8.06 -6.25
C LYS A 17 -19.21 7.71 -7.61
N GLN A 18 -18.86 8.44 -8.65
CA GLN A 18 -19.32 8.16 -10.00
C GLN A 18 -18.85 6.78 -10.47
N LEU A 19 -17.58 6.45 -10.30
CA LEU A 19 -17.04 5.13 -10.62
C LEU A 19 -17.76 4.01 -9.87
N LYS A 20 -18.06 4.22 -8.58
CA LYS A 20 -18.76 3.24 -7.75
C LYS A 20 -20.21 3.03 -8.20
N ALA A 21 -20.90 4.09 -8.61
CA ALA A 21 -22.31 4.03 -9.00
C ALA A 21 -22.50 3.51 -10.42
N GLU A 22 -21.70 3.97 -11.37
CA GLU A 22 -21.90 3.75 -12.80
C GLU A 22 -20.94 2.72 -13.40
N MET A 23 -19.95 2.24 -12.61
CA MET A 23 -18.85 1.39 -13.07
C MET A 23 -18.04 2.03 -14.21
N LEU A 24 -18.19 3.33 -14.41
CA LEU A 24 -17.55 4.11 -15.45
C LEU A 24 -17.35 5.55 -14.97
N VAL A 25 -16.22 6.16 -15.31
CA VAL A 25 -15.95 7.58 -15.09
C VAL A 25 -15.01 8.13 -16.15
N SER A 26 -15.31 9.30 -16.68
CA SER A 26 -14.40 10.05 -17.56
C SER A 26 -13.56 11.02 -16.71
N LEU A 27 -12.25 10.87 -16.77
CA LEU A 27 -11.28 11.73 -16.07
C LEU A 27 -10.85 12.91 -16.94
N SER A 28 -10.82 12.69 -18.25
CA SER A 28 -10.53 13.69 -19.29
C SER A 28 -11.11 13.21 -20.63
N PRO A 29 -11.12 14.03 -21.71
CA PRO A 29 -11.63 13.61 -23.01
C PRO A 29 -11.03 12.31 -23.56
N ASN A 30 -9.81 11.98 -23.18
CA ASN A 30 -9.07 10.81 -23.65
C ASN A 30 -8.73 9.81 -22.51
N ALA A 31 -9.41 9.91 -21.36
CA ALA A 31 -9.13 9.05 -20.20
C ALA A 31 -10.44 8.62 -19.53
N THR A 32 -10.93 7.45 -19.93
CA THR A 32 -12.10 6.82 -19.34
C THR A 32 -11.70 5.58 -18.54
N VAL A 33 -12.27 5.44 -17.35
CA VAL A 33 -12.11 4.25 -16.51
C VAL A 33 -13.38 3.45 -16.56
N VAL A 34 -13.28 2.19 -16.96
CA VAL A 34 -14.39 1.25 -17.00
C VAL A 34 -14.12 0.07 -16.07
N ALA A 35 -15.13 -0.32 -15.30
CA ALA A 35 -15.10 -1.52 -14.49
C ALA A 35 -16.09 -2.54 -15.06
N VAL A 36 -15.57 -3.57 -15.73
CA VAL A 36 -16.39 -4.59 -16.43
C VAL A 36 -17.07 -5.58 -15.49
N ASN A 37 -16.69 -5.62 -14.23
CA ASN A 37 -17.29 -6.47 -13.19
C ASN A 37 -16.95 -5.96 -11.78
N PRO A 38 -17.62 -6.47 -10.71
CA PRO A 38 -17.40 -6.02 -9.34
C PRO A 38 -15.97 -6.16 -8.82
N ALA A 39 -15.22 -7.17 -9.26
CA ALA A 39 -13.84 -7.35 -8.84
C ALA A 39 -12.94 -6.26 -9.42
N VAL A 40 -13.11 -5.94 -10.70
CA VAL A 40 -12.42 -4.82 -11.36
C VAL A 40 -12.84 -3.49 -10.74
N LEU A 41 -14.14 -3.31 -10.42
CA LEU A 41 -14.62 -2.12 -9.72
C LEU A 41 -13.92 -1.93 -8.37
N SER A 42 -13.85 -2.97 -7.55
CA SER A 42 -13.15 -2.92 -6.27
C SER A 42 -11.67 -2.54 -6.43
N ALA A 43 -10.98 -3.12 -7.41
CA ALA A 43 -9.59 -2.77 -7.71
C ALA A 43 -9.44 -1.32 -8.14
N LYS A 44 -10.32 -0.81 -9.04
CA LYS A 44 -10.33 0.58 -9.50
C LYS A 44 -10.64 1.56 -8.38
N CYS A 45 -11.61 1.25 -7.51
CA CYS A 45 -11.92 2.04 -6.32
C CYS A 45 -10.71 2.17 -5.38
N ARG A 46 -9.96 1.08 -5.13
CA ARG A 46 -8.72 1.12 -4.34
C ARG A 46 -7.62 1.97 -5.02
N GLN A 47 -7.50 1.88 -6.35
CA GLN A 47 -6.58 2.71 -7.11
C GLN A 47 -6.89 4.19 -6.93
N VAL A 48 -8.16 4.60 -7.14
CA VAL A 48 -8.59 5.98 -6.92
C VAL A 48 -8.37 6.41 -5.48
N ALA A 49 -8.70 5.58 -4.48
CA ALA A 49 -8.47 5.88 -3.07
C ALA A 49 -6.98 6.08 -2.74
N ASN A 50 -6.07 5.43 -3.48
CA ASN A 50 -4.62 5.61 -3.34
C ASN A 50 -4.07 6.82 -4.09
N GLY A 51 -4.84 7.42 -5.00
CA GLY A 51 -4.47 8.68 -5.65
C GLY A 51 -4.25 8.64 -7.15
N ALA A 52 -4.33 7.47 -7.78
CA ALA A 52 -4.21 7.34 -9.24
C ALA A 52 -4.97 6.10 -9.72
N VAL A 53 -5.22 6.02 -11.03
CA VAL A 53 -5.90 4.87 -11.63
C VAL A 53 -5.29 4.52 -12.98
N TYR A 54 -5.27 3.23 -13.31
CA TYR A 54 -4.91 2.79 -14.65
C TYR A 54 -6.08 2.98 -15.59
N VAL A 55 -5.83 3.65 -16.71
CA VAL A 55 -6.79 3.78 -17.81
C VAL A 55 -6.40 2.84 -18.95
N THR A 56 -7.39 2.29 -19.60
CA THR A 56 -7.21 1.51 -20.84
C THR A 56 -7.53 2.44 -21.99
N ASP A 57 -6.57 2.67 -22.88
CA ASP A 57 -6.86 3.30 -24.16
C ASP A 57 -7.73 2.33 -24.99
N GLU A 58 -8.78 2.81 -25.60
CA GLU A 58 -9.66 2.02 -26.48
C GLU A 58 -8.78 1.36 -27.56
N GLY A 59 -8.73 0.03 -27.56
CA GLY A 59 -8.07 -0.75 -28.59
C GLY A 59 -6.72 -1.37 -28.23
N LEU A 60 -6.12 -1.13 -27.06
CA LEU A 60 -4.89 -1.77 -26.63
C LEU A 60 -5.17 -2.86 -25.59
N ALA A 61 -5.14 -4.11 -26.01
CA ALA A 61 -4.94 -5.26 -25.13
C ALA A 61 -3.48 -5.27 -24.64
N GLY A 62 -3.12 -4.32 -23.78
CA GLY A 62 -1.76 -4.18 -23.25
C GLY A 62 -1.55 -4.95 -21.96
N THR A 63 -0.31 -5.36 -21.72
CA THR A 63 0.15 -5.91 -20.45
C THR A 63 0.01 -4.85 -19.34
N GLU A 64 0.07 -5.24 -18.09
CA GLU A 64 -0.01 -4.31 -16.93
C GLU A 64 1.04 -3.18 -16.97
N THR A 65 2.15 -3.41 -17.69
CA THR A 65 3.24 -2.47 -17.89
C THR A 65 2.91 -1.30 -18.82
N ASP A 66 1.95 -1.49 -19.74
CA ASP A 66 1.62 -0.52 -20.80
C ASP A 66 0.40 0.34 -20.50
N ARG A 67 -0.23 0.13 -19.33
CA ARG A 67 -1.39 0.90 -18.92
C ARG A 67 -0.99 2.33 -18.52
N ARG A 68 -1.64 3.31 -19.14
CA ARG A 68 -1.47 4.71 -18.79
C ARG A 68 -1.98 4.94 -17.36
N ILE A 69 -1.23 5.73 -16.57
CA ILE A 69 -1.59 6.12 -15.21
C ILE A 69 -2.16 7.53 -15.24
N GLU A 70 -3.40 7.69 -14.74
CA GLU A 70 -3.99 8.98 -14.48
C GLU A 70 -3.93 9.28 -12.98
N TYR A 71 -3.29 10.39 -12.62
CA TYR A 71 -3.18 10.84 -11.23
C TYR A 71 -4.43 11.66 -10.86
N VAL A 72 -5.11 11.24 -9.80
CA VAL A 72 -6.37 11.83 -9.33
C VAL A 72 -6.13 12.79 -8.17
N HIS A 73 -5.31 12.38 -7.19
CA HIS A 73 -5.00 13.20 -6.02
C HIS A 73 -3.71 12.77 -5.32
N GLN A 74 -3.30 13.58 -4.32
CA GLN A 74 -2.10 13.34 -3.52
C GLN A 74 -2.40 13.21 -2.01
N ALA A 75 -3.65 12.92 -1.61
CA ALA A 75 -4.03 12.93 -0.20
C ALA A 75 -3.22 11.92 0.62
N LYS A 76 -3.17 10.64 0.21
CA LYS A 76 -2.41 9.61 0.94
C LYS A 76 -0.89 9.86 0.94
N VAL A 77 -0.31 10.35 -0.16
CA VAL A 77 1.13 10.60 -0.18
C VAL A 77 1.53 11.77 0.71
N ARG A 78 0.66 12.78 0.85
CA ARG A 78 0.86 13.89 1.82
C ARG A 78 0.73 13.39 3.25
N GLU A 79 -0.24 12.52 3.54
CA GLU A 79 -0.40 11.90 4.85
C GLU A 79 0.80 11.00 5.21
N LEU A 80 1.35 10.27 4.22
CA LEU A 80 2.59 9.52 4.41
C LEU A 80 3.77 10.43 4.75
N ALA A 81 3.90 11.56 4.05
CA ALA A 81 4.93 12.56 4.33
C ALA A 81 4.78 13.16 5.73
N GLN A 82 3.56 13.51 6.11
CA GLN A 82 3.27 13.99 7.46
C GLN A 82 3.61 12.95 8.54
N LEU A 83 3.23 11.68 8.34
CA LEU A 83 3.62 10.59 9.23
C LEU A 83 5.14 10.48 9.35
N PHE A 84 5.86 10.57 8.23
CA PHE A 84 7.32 10.49 8.23
C PHE A 84 7.96 11.64 9.04
N ASP A 85 7.44 12.85 8.93
CA ASP A 85 7.88 14.00 9.74
C ASP A 85 7.53 13.83 11.23
N GLU A 86 6.33 13.38 11.56
CA GLU A 86 5.90 13.10 12.94
C GLU A 86 6.79 12.05 13.63
N LEU A 87 7.29 11.08 12.86
CA LEU A 87 8.25 10.10 13.34
C LEU A 87 9.68 10.62 13.47
N GLY A 88 9.91 11.90 13.13
CA GLY A 88 11.26 12.49 13.10
C GLY A 88 12.15 11.84 12.07
N GLN A 89 11.57 11.43 10.94
CA GLN A 89 12.22 10.75 9.82
C GLN A 89 12.94 9.45 10.20
N LYS A 90 12.46 8.79 11.26
CA LYS A 90 12.94 7.44 11.63
C LYS A 90 12.63 6.43 10.53
N PRO A 91 13.38 5.31 10.46
CA PRO A 91 13.16 4.27 9.47
C PRO A 91 11.70 3.82 9.39
N LEU A 92 11.11 3.96 8.21
CA LEU A 92 9.71 3.64 7.92
C LEU A 92 9.62 2.64 6.77
N LEU A 93 9.15 1.42 7.06
CA LEU A 93 8.77 0.46 6.03
C LEU A 93 7.39 0.82 5.49
N VAL A 94 7.23 0.90 4.16
CA VAL A 94 5.97 1.30 3.54
C VAL A 94 5.47 0.20 2.61
N ALA A 95 4.30 -0.36 2.92
CA ALA A 95 3.60 -1.31 2.07
C ALA A 95 2.81 -0.58 0.98
N TYR A 96 3.12 -0.86 -0.29
CA TYR A 96 2.40 -0.34 -1.44
C TYR A 96 1.72 -1.47 -2.22
N GLU A 97 0.58 -1.19 -2.83
CA GLU A 97 -0.20 -2.20 -3.56
C GLU A 97 0.01 -2.10 -5.08
N PHE A 98 -0.02 -0.88 -5.63
CA PHE A 98 0.02 -0.64 -7.07
C PHE A 98 1.33 0.01 -7.53
N ARG A 99 1.72 -0.19 -8.80
CA ARG A 99 2.91 0.48 -9.36
C ARG A 99 2.77 2.01 -9.38
N HIS A 100 1.56 2.54 -9.49
CA HIS A 100 1.36 3.98 -9.39
C HIS A 100 1.59 4.51 -7.97
N ASP A 101 1.29 3.72 -6.92
CA ASP A 101 1.63 4.07 -5.53
C ASP A 101 3.14 4.25 -5.40
N LEU A 102 3.91 3.24 -5.85
CA LEU A 102 5.37 3.28 -5.89
C LEU A 102 5.89 4.55 -6.58
N LYS A 103 5.40 4.85 -7.80
CA LYS A 103 5.82 6.03 -8.55
C LYS A 103 5.47 7.34 -7.83
N GLN A 104 4.27 7.42 -7.28
CA GLN A 104 3.78 8.61 -6.58
C GLN A 104 4.58 8.88 -5.29
N ILE A 105 4.81 7.84 -4.49
CA ILE A 105 5.60 7.94 -3.26
C ILE A 105 7.03 8.37 -3.58
N ARG A 106 7.73 7.66 -4.47
CA ARG A 106 9.12 8.00 -4.84
C ARG A 106 9.24 9.43 -5.37
N ARG A 107 8.33 9.83 -6.28
CA ARG A 107 8.31 11.20 -6.81
C ARG A 107 8.13 12.24 -5.70
N HIS A 108 7.21 12.00 -4.76
CA HIS A 108 6.95 12.92 -3.66
C HIS A 108 8.14 13.01 -2.69
N MET A 109 8.70 11.86 -2.28
CA MET A 109 9.84 11.83 -1.36
C MET A 109 11.11 12.44 -1.98
N SER A 110 11.34 12.21 -3.27
CA SER A 110 12.44 12.85 -3.99
C SER A 110 12.27 14.37 -4.06
N ALA A 111 11.06 14.87 -4.33
CA ALA A 111 10.80 16.31 -4.43
C ALA A 111 10.90 17.01 -3.07
N ALA A 112 10.29 16.45 -2.01
CA ALA A 112 10.17 17.08 -0.70
C ALA A 112 11.41 16.87 0.18
N TYR A 113 12.03 15.69 0.14
CA TYR A 113 13.09 15.29 1.07
C TYR A 113 14.43 14.99 0.39
N LYS A 114 14.51 15.04 -0.94
CA LYS A 114 15.68 14.62 -1.73
C LYS A 114 16.05 13.13 -1.52
N LEU A 115 15.07 12.31 -1.14
CA LEU A 115 15.26 10.88 -0.92
C LEU A 115 15.02 10.10 -2.20
N ASP A 116 15.99 9.28 -2.60
CA ASP A 116 15.77 8.20 -3.55
C ASP A 116 15.42 6.94 -2.74
N VAL A 117 14.11 6.63 -2.70
CA VAL A 117 13.58 5.55 -1.87
C VAL A 117 13.66 4.22 -2.63
N PRO A 118 14.45 3.24 -2.14
CA PRO A 118 14.51 1.92 -2.74
C PRO A 118 13.20 1.15 -2.53
N TYR A 119 13.00 0.11 -3.35
CA TYR A 119 11.79 -0.70 -3.26
C TYR A 119 12.05 -2.19 -3.51
N ILE A 120 11.20 -3.02 -2.94
CA ILE A 120 11.15 -4.46 -3.13
C ILE A 120 9.81 -4.82 -3.75
N GLY A 121 9.82 -5.45 -4.92
CA GLY A 121 8.59 -5.83 -5.61
C GLY A 121 8.80 -6.16 -7.08
N SER A 122 7.72 -6.23 -7.83
CA SER A 122 7.80 -6.51 -9.28
C SER A 122 8.64 -5.46 -9.99
N GLY A 123 9.68 -5.90 -10.71
CA GLY A 123 10.60 -5.06 -11.49
C GLY A 123 11.84 -4.60 -10.71
N SER A 124 12.03 -4.99 -9.43
CA SER A 124 13.33 -4.86 -8.77
C SER A 124 14.22 -6.06 -9.14
N ALA A 125 15.48 -5.80 -9.46
CA ALA A 125 16.46 -6.87 -9.70
C ALA A 125 16.82 -7.59 -8.37
N ALA A 126 17.32 -8.81 -8.46
CA ALA A 126 17.61 -9.60 -7.26
C ALA A 126 18.73 -8.99 -6.40
N ASP A 127 19.75 -8.45 -7.06
CA ASP A 127 20.88 -7.76 -6.42
C ASP A 127 20.45 -6.41 -5.80
N GLU A 128 19.60 -5.64 -6.48
CA GLU A 128 19.00 -4.42 -5.94
C GLU A 128 18.15 -4.72 -4.69
N THR A 129 17.38 -5.81 -4.73
CA THR A 129 16.57 -6.26 -3.61
C THR A 129 17.44 -6.66 -2.41
N ALA A 130 18.51 -7.42 -2.65
CA ALA A 130 19.45 -7.82 -1.59
C ALA A 130 20.15 -6.61 -0.98
N GLY A 131 20.68 -5.70 -1.80
CA GLY A 131 21.29 -4.46 -1.33
C GLY A 131 20.34 -3.56 -0.53
N ALA A 132 19.06 -3.45 -0.96
CA ALA A 132 18.07 -2.69 -0.21
C ALA A 132 17.74 -3.31 1.16
N ILE A 133 17.71 -4.65 1.27
CA ILE A 133 17.52 -5.36 2.54
C ILE A 133 18.71 -5.13 3.48
N ASP A 134 19.93 -5.22 2.95
CA ASP A 134 21.15 -5.03 3.73
C ASP A 134 21.24 -3.60 4.27
N SER A 135 21.06 -2.59 3.42
CA SER A 135 21.05 -1.19 3.83
C SER A 135 19.89 -0.85 4.79
N TRP A 136 18.71 -1.45 4.60
CA TRP A 136 17.62 -1.33 5.57
C TRP A 136 18.01 -1.88 6.94
N ASN A 137 18.54 -3.08 7.00
CA ASN A 137 18.92 -3.74 8.26
C ASN A 137 20.13 -3.07 8.93
N ALA A 138 20.98 -2.40 8.17
CA ALA A 138 22.05 -1.55 8.69
C ALA A 138 21.56 -0.21 9.26
N GLY A 139 20.27 0.14 9.07
CA GLY A 139 19.70 1.41 9.51
C GLY A 139 20.09 2.61 8.65
N GLU A 140 20.58 2.36 7.43
CA GLU A 140 21.02 3.40 6.49
C GLU A 140 19.86 4.02 5.70
N LEU A 141 18.72 3.33 5.62
CA LEU A 141 17.56 3.78 4.87
C LEU A 141 16.50 4.41 5.77
N PRO A 142 16.15 5.68 5.56
CA PRO A 142 15.05 6.31 6.28
C PRO A 142 13.67 5.81 5.80
N MET A 143 13.59 5.21 4.60
CA MET A 143 12.37 4.63 4.07
C MET A 143 12.69 3.48 3.11
N LEU A 144 11.89 2.41 3.17
CA LEU A 144 11.93 1.29 2.23
C LEU A 144 10.50 0.96 1.80
N LEU A 145 10.25 0.85 0.47
CA LEU A 145 8.95 0.47 -0.07
C LEU A 145 8.91 -1.03 -0.35
N VAL A 146 7.85 -1.71 0.06
CA VAL A 146 7.71 -3.15 -0.14
C VAL A 146 6.32 -3.47 -0.71
N ASN A 147 6.28 -4.22 -1.82
CA ASN A 147 5.04 -4.84 -2.26
C ASN A 147 4.75 -6.06 -1.37
N PRO A 148 3.56 -6.17 -0.75
CA PRO A 148 3.26 -7.25 0.19
C PRO A 148 3.41 -8.66 -0.39
N ALA A 149 3.15 -8.86 -1.69
CA ALA A 149 3.35 -10.15 -2.35
C ALA A 149 4.83 -10.57 -2.37
N ALA A 150 5.77 -9.63 -2.42
CA ALA A 150 7.20 -9.93 -2.35
C ALA A 150 7.64 -10.43 -0.96
N ALA A 151 6.89 -10.10 0.11
CA ALA A 151 7.20 -10.53 1.46
C ALA A 151 7.06 -12.06 1.66
N ALA A 152 6.35 -12.76 0.77
CA ALA A 152 6.24 -14.22 0.76
C ALA A 152 7.61 -14.91 0.60
N HIS A 153 8.57 -14.25 -0.03
CA HIS A 153 9.90 -14.81 -0.33
C HIS A 153 10.91 -14.76 0.84
N GLY A 154 10.46 -14.68 2.07
CA GLY A 154 11.33 -14.87 3.24
C GLY A 154 12.20 -13.67 3.61
N LEU A 155 11.82 -12.45 3.26
CA LEU A 155 12.53 -11.21 3.59
C LEU A 155 12.79 -11.09 5.10
N ASN A 156 13.97 -10.63 5.47
CA ASN A 156 14.37 -10.36 6.85
C ASN A 156 14.52 -8.85 7.03
N LEU A 157 13.56 -8.19 7.69
CA LEU A 157 13.48 -6.72 7.78
C LEU A 157 13.43 -6.19 9.21
N GLN A 158 13.60 -7.05 10.23
CA GLN A 158 13.38 -6.68 11.63
C GLN A 158 14.43 -5.73 12.22
N SER A 159 15.62 -5.62 11.61
CA SER A 159 16.72 -4.85 12.21
C SER A 159 16.72 -3.36 11.81
N GLY A 160 16.09 -3.00 10.69
CA GLY A 160 16.17 -1.65 10.14
C GLY A 160 15.23 -0.63 10.79
N GLY A 161 14.15 -1.09 11.44
CA GLY A 161 13.21 -0.19 12.09
C GLY A 161 12.04 -0.93 12.71
N ASN A 162 11.14 -0.17 13.36
CA ASN A 162 9.99 -0.72 14.07
C ASN A 162 8.65 -0.09 13.61
N HIS A 163 8.66 0.76 12.58
CA HIS A 163 7.46 1.37 12.00
C HIS A 163 7.15 0.76 10.63
N LEU A 164 5.90 0.35 10.44
CA LEU A 164 5.34 -0.08 9.15
C LEU A 164 4.13 0.78 8.82
N CYS A 165 4.06 1.29 7.60
CA CYS A 165 2.90 2.02 7.07
C CYS A 165 2.27 1.27 5.89
N TRP A 166 1.02 0.88 6.01
CA TRP A 166 0.19 0.42 4.91
C TRP A 166 -0.37 1.63 4.15
N TYR A 167 0.28 1.98 3.04
CA TYR A 167 -0.17 3.05 2.14
C TYR A 167 -1.42 2.65 1.37
N GLY A 168 -1.44 1.44 0.84
CA GLY A 168 -2.60 0.81 0.22
C GLY A 168 -2.97 -0.49 0.93
N MET A 169 -4.25 -0.69 1.18
CA MET A 169 -4.74 -1.91 1.83
C MET A 169 -4.88 -3.06 0.83
N THR A 170 -4.59 -4.29 1.28
CA THR A 170 -4.78 -5.51 0.51
C THR A 170 -5.94 -6.34 1.08
N PHE A 171 -6.69 -7.05 0.23
CA PHE A 171 -7.68 -8.05 0.66
C PHE A 171 -7.05 -9.39 1.06
N ASN A 172 -5.75 -9.57 0.79
CA ASN A 172 -5.05 -10.81 1.08
C ASN A 172 -4.53 -10.78 2.53
N LEU A 173 -5.22 -11.51 3.42
CA LEU A 173 -4.83 -11.63 4.83
C LEU A 173 -3.43 -12.24 4.98
N GLU A 174 -3.08 -13.21 4.16
CA GLU A 174 -1.77 -13.86 4.23
C GLU A 174 -0.65 -12.87 3.95
N HIS A 175 -0.76 -12.07 2.88
CA HIS A 175 0.20 -11.01 2.58
C HIS A 175 0.28 -9.98 3.70
N TYR A 176 -0.87 -9.61 4.29
CA TYR A 176 -0.94 -8.69 5.41
C TYR A 176 -0.19 -9.23 6.64
N GLN A 177 -0.47 -10.48 7.02
CA GLN A 177 0.17 -11.12 8.17
C GLN A 177 1.66 -11.36 7.93
N GLN A 178 2.03 -11.84 6.75
CA GLN A 178 3.42 -12.11 6.39
C GLN A 178 4.28 -10.85 6.44
N LEU A 179 3.84 -9.74 5.84
CA LEU A 179 4.61 -8.50 5.86
C LEU A 179 4.73 -7.93 7.28
N ASN A 180 3.66 -7.92 8.07
CA ASN A 180 3.74 -7.52 9.47
C ASN A 180 4.74 -8.39 10.27
N ALA A 181 4.76 -9.70 10.01
CA ALA A 181 5.68 -10.63 10.66
C ALA A 181 7.15 -10.45 10.24
N ARG A 182 7.45 -9.73 9.14
CA ARG A 182 8.84 -9.43 8.74
C ARG A 182 9.50 -8.39 9.66
N LEU A 183 8.71 -7.48 10.23
CA LEU A 183 9.17 -6.55 11.25
C LEU A 183 9.01 -7.12 12.66
N TRP A 184 7.85 -7.75 12.95
CA TRP A 184 7.56 -8.32 14.25
C TRP A 184 8.08 -9.76 14.32
N ARG A 185 9.39 -9.92 14.54
CA ARG A 185 10.08 -11.20 14.55
C ARG A 185 11.07 -11.26 15.71
N GLN A 186 11.53 -12.47 16.04
CA GLN A 186 12.59 -12.68 17.02
C GLN A 186 13.83 -11.86 16.66
N GLY A 187 14.32 -11.05 17.61
CA GLY A 187 15.42 -10.10 17.41
C GLY A 187 14.99 -8.64 17.32
N GLN A 188 13.69 -8.34 17.10
CA GLN A 188 13.17 -6.98 17.23
C GLN A 188 13.15 -6.55 18.70
N ARG A 189 13.78 -5.41 19.00
CA ARG A 189 13.95 -4.91 20.37
C ARG A 189 12.93 -3.85 20.76
N GLU A 190 12.23 -3.28 19.78
CA GLU A 190 11.28 -2.20 19.99
C GLU A 190 9.85 -2.67 19.66
N ALA A 191 8.85 -1.98 20.23
CA ALA A 191 7.46 -2.24 19.91
C ALA A 191 7.18 -1.89 18.44
N VAL A 192 6.73 -2.86 17.63
CA VAL A 192 6.37 -2.62 16.23
C VAL A 192 5.04 -1.87 16.15
N ILE A 193 5.07 -0.71 15.51
CA ILE A 193 3.91 0.14 15.29
C ILE A 193 3.49 0.06 13.82
N VAL A 194 2.26 -0.39 13.59
CA VAL A 194 1.70 -0.54 12.25
C VAL A 194 0.66 0.54 12.00
N HIS A 195 0.94 1.44 11.08
CA HIS A 195 0.07 2.52 10.64
C HIS A 195 -0.70 2.12 9.38
N HIS A 196 -1.95 2.54 9.27
CA HIS A 196 -2.80 2.25 8.12
C HIS A 196 -3.40 3.55 7.60
N LEU A 197 -3.09 3.93 6.37
CA LEU A 197 -3.68 5.09 5.71
C LEU A 197 -5.00 4.68 5.06
N LEU A 198 -6.10 5.10 5.65
CA LEU A 198 -7.44 4.72 5.22
C LEU A 198 -8.17 5.95 4.65
N ALA A 199 -8.44 5.92 3.35
CA ALA A 199 -9.24 6.96 2.73
C ALA A 199 -10.69 6.89 3.23
N LYS A 200 -11.15 7.97 3.86
CA LYS A 200 -12.48 8.05 4.48
C LYS A 200 -13.57 7.89 3.42
N ASP A 201 -14.66 7.20 3.78
CA ASP A 201 -15.83 6.96 2.93
C ASP A 201 -15.51 6.21 1.63
N THR A 202 -14.45 5.42 1.63
CA THR A 202 -14.03 4.60 0.48
C THR A 202 -13.99 3.11 0.80
N VAL A 203 -13.58 2.31 -0.17
CA VAL A 203 -13.41 0.87 -0.01
C VAL A 203 -12.32 0.49 1.01
N ASP A 204 -11.45 1.42 1.41
CA ASP A 204 -10.39 1.14 2.38
C ASP A 204 -10.94 0.71 3.74
N SER A 205 -12.05 1.30 4.22
CA SER A 205 -12.72 0.87 5.44
C SER A 205 -13.23 -0.56 5.34
N VAL A 206 -13.84 -0.92 4.20
CA VAL A 206 -14.35 -2.27 3.95
C VAL A 206 -13.21 -3.29 3.93
N VAL A 207 -12.10 -2.95 3.28
CA VAL A 207 -10.90 -3.82 3.25
C VAL A 207 -10.32 -3.98 4.66
N TRP A 208 -10.21 -2.87 5.40
CA TRP A 208 -9.73 -2.88 6.78
C TRP A 208 -10.57 -3.79 7.66
N ASP A 209 -11.90 -3.62 7.66
CA ASP A 209 -12.82 -4.42 8.45
C ASP A 209 -12.72 -5.91 8.08
N ALA A 210 -12.67 -6.21 6.78
CA ALA A 210 -12.53 -7.58 6.28
C ALA A 210 -11.22 -8.24 6.77
N ILE A 211 -10.11 -7.50 6.76
CA ILE A 211 -8.81 -7.97 7.29
C ILE A 211 -8.89 -8.20 8.80
N GLN A 212 -9.49 -7.26 9.56
CA GLN A 212 -9.61 -7.42 11.01
C GLN A 212 -10.50 -8.62 11.38
N MET A 213 -11.63 -8.82 10.70
CA MET A 213 -12.52 -9.96 10.94
C MET A 213 -11.83 -11.30 10.62
N LYS A 214 -11.13 -11.40 9.50
CA LYS A 214 -10.39 -12.61 9.12
C LYS A 214 -9.25 -12.91 10.09
N ASP A 215 -8.52 -11.87 10.51
CA ASP A 215 -7.41 -11.98 11.48
C ASP A 215 -7.91 -12.47 12.84
N ALA A 216 -9.02 -11.91 13.34
CA ALA A 216 -9.67 -12.33 14.57
C ALA A 216 -10.16 -13.78 14.50
N THR A 217 -10.88 -14.16 13.43
CA THR A 217 -11.39 -15.53 13.25
C THR A 217 -10.26 -16.55 13.21
N GLN A 218 -9.16 -16.25 12.56
CA GLN A 218 -8.00 -17.14 12.53
C GLN A 218 -7.32 -17.25 13.90
N ALA A 219 -7.21 -16.15 14.64
CA ALA A 219 -6.66 -16.16 16.00
C ALA A 219 -7.52 -16.97 16.97
N ASP A 220 -8.85 -16.81 16.92
CA ASP A 220 -9.79 -17.57 17.74
C ASP A 220 -9.74 -19.07 17.44
N LEU A 221 -9.63 -19.45 16.17
CA LEU A 221 -9.47 -20.84 15.77
C LEU A 221 -8.19 -21.46 16.33
N LEU A 222 -7.06 -20.75 16.23
CA LEU A 222 -5.77 -21.20 16.76
C LEU A 222 -5.79 -21.34 18.29
N LEU A 223 -6.45 -20.42 19.00
CA LEU A 223 -6.64 -20.51 20.46
C LEU A 223 -7.52 -21.70 20.84
N GLY A 224 -8.60 -21.95 20.09
CA GLY A 224 -9.46 -23.12 20.27
C GLY A 224 -8.68 -24.43 20.12
N LEU A 225 -7.87 -24.55 19.07
CA LEU A 225 -7.03 -25.73 18.83
C LEU A 225 -5.96 -25.96 19.90
N LYS A 226 -5.39 -24.89 20.47
CA LYS A 226 -4.43 -25.00 21.58
C LYS A 226 -5.06 -25.48 22.89
N ARG A 227 -6.35 -25.20 23.12
CA ARG A 227 -7.10 -25.67 24.31
C ARG A 227 -7.53 -27.15 24.21
N LEU A 228 -7.45 -27.73 23.03
CA LEU A 228 -7.77 -29.16 22.78
C LEU A 228 -6.56 -30.07 22.94
N LYS A 229 -5.36 -29.53 23.18
CA LYS A 229 -4.14 -30.26 23.57
C LYS A 229 -3.90 -30.16 25.06
#